data_025b206683cf46a727b37c823f2b7eb1
#
_entry.id   025b206683cf46a727b37c823f2b7eb1
#
_cell.length_a   1.000
_cell.length_b   1.000
_cell.length_c   1.000
_cell.angle_alpha   90.00
_cell.angle_beta   90.00
_cell.angle_gamma   90.00
#
_symmetry.space_group_name_H-M   'P 1'
#
loop_
_entity.id
_entity.type
_entity.pdbx_description
1 polymer ?
#
loop_
_entity_poly.entity_id
_entity_poly.type
_entity_poly.pdbx_seq_one_letter_code
_entity_poly.pdbx_strand_id
1 'polypeptide(L)'
;MIQPWKTKSTKQLANYRIATVSSAIRTNPRTQRDHEFYVMNCPDWVNILAITPNEEMVMVEQFRHGTNTVDLEIPGGVMDPEDDSALVTGIRELREETGYEGVDARILGEIAPN
;
A
#
# COMPACT_ATOMS: atom_id res chain seq x y z
N MET A 1 13.86 -23.84 -8.98
CA MET A 1 12.73 -22.90 -8.99
C MET A 1 12.04 -22.92 -7.63
N ILE A 2 11.73 -21.78 -7.04
CA ILE A 2 11.00 -21.70 -5.76
C ILE A 2 9.53 -22.04 -6.03
N GLN A 3 8.96 -22.94 -5.25
CA GLN A 3 7.56 -23.33 -5.36
C GLN A 3 6.72 -22.61 -4.30
N PRO A 4 5.47 -22.24 -4.63
CA PRO A 4 4.57 -21.63 -3.67
C PRO A 4 4.25 -22.59 -2.52
N TRP A 5 4.11 -22.03 -1.31
CA TRP A 5 3.73 -22.79 -0.13
C TRP A 5 2.21 -23.00 -0.10
N LYS A 6 1.79 -24.21 0.19
CA LYS A 6 0.36 -24.54 0.30
C LYS A 6 -0.19 -24.05 1.64
N THR A 7 -1.19 -23.18 1.59
CA THR A 7 -1.93 -22.77 2.79
C THR A 7 -2.87 -23.88 3.24
N LYS A 8 -2.76 -24.30 4.49
CA LYS A 8 -3.63 -25.29 5.13
C LYS A 8 -4.82 -24.64 5.82
N SER A 9 -4.55 -23.58 6.56
CA SER A 9 -5.57 -22.85 7.30
C SER A 9 -5.15 -21.40 7.49
N THR A 10 -6.14 -20.54 7.68
CA THR A 10 -5.97 -19.14 8.04
C THR A 10 -6.94 -18.80 9.17
N LYS A 11 -6.48 -18.02 10.15
CA LYS A 11 -7.29 -17.54 11.26
C LYS A 11 -7.06 -16.05 11.44
N GLN A 12 -8.14 -15.26 11.42
CA GLN A 12 -8.06 -13.85 11.77
C GLN A 12 -7.81 -13.69 13.27
N LEU A 13 -6.78 -12.94 13.64
CA LEU A 13 -6.37 -12.69 15.01
C LEU A 13 -6.88 -11.33 15.51
N ALA A 14 -6.84 -10.33 14.65
CA ALA A 14 -7.27 -8.98 14.96
C ALA A 14 -7.87 -8.30 13.72
N ASN A 15 -8.77 -7.36 13.97
CA ASN A 15 -9.33 -6.50 12.95
C ASN A 15 -9.28 -5.06 13.44
N TYR A 16 -8.49 -4.25 12.76
CA TYR A 16 -8.38 -2.82 12.95
C TYR A 16 -9.00 -2.09 11.75
N ARG A 17 -9.37 -0.85 11.95
CA ARG A 17 -9.99 -0.06 10.89
C ARG A 17 -9.17 0.00 9.59
N ILE A 18 -7.84 0.01 9.73
CA ILE A 18 -6.89 0.18 8.63
C ILE A 18 -6.20 -1.13 8.20
N ALA A 19 -6.35 -2.19 8.97
CA ALA A 19 -5.68 -3.46 8.70
C ALA A 19 -6.32 -4.63 9.44
N THR A 20 -6.20 -5.83 8.89
CA THR A 20 -6.47 -7.07 9.59
C THR A 20 -5.19 -7.86 9.79
N VAL A 21 -5.08 -8.56 10.92
CA VAL A 21 -3.95 -9.46 11.20
C VAL A 21 -4.47 -10.89 11.24
N SER A 22 -3.81 -11.77 10.50
CA SER A 22 -4.16 -13.19 10.44
C SER A 22 -2.94 -14.05 10.70
N SER A 23 -3.14 -15.25 11.30
CA SER A 23 -2.16 -16.31 11.21
C SER A 23 -2.52 -17.27 10.07
N ALA A 24 -1.51 -17.79 9.39
CA ALA A 24 -1.65 -18.75 8.31
C ALA A 24 -0.69 -19.92 8.51
N ILE A 25 -1.23 -21.14 8.55
CA ILE A 25 -0.43 -22.36 8.55
C ILE A 25 -0.14 -22.74 7.11
N ARG A 26 1.15 -22.80 6.75
CA ARG A 26 1.59 -23.15 5.40
C ARG A 26 2.61 -24.28 5.41
N THR A 27 2.50 -25.19 4.44
CA THR A 27 3.40 -26.32 4.29
C THR A 27 4.55 -25.94 3.37
N ASN A 28 5.78 -26.11 3.86
CA ASN A 28 6.98 -25.96 3.05
C ASN A 28 7.04 -27.03 1.97
N PRO A 29 7.09 -26.71 0.67
CA PRO A 29 7.05 -27.69 -0.40
C PRO A 29 8.25 -28.63 -0.44
N ARG A 30 9.41 -28.19 0.08
CA ARG A 30 10.65 -28.98 0.10
C ARG A 30 10.73 -29.93 1.30
N THR A 31 10.37 -29.44 2.50
CA THR A 31 10.54 -30.20 3.75
C THR A 31 9.25 -30.89 4.20
N GLN A 32 8.12 -30.57 3.60
CA GLN A 32 6.77 -31.01 3.96
C GLN A 32 6.39 -30.69 5.43
N ARG A 33 7.08 -29.74 6.05
CA ARG A 33 6.80 -29.27 7.41
C ARG A 33 5.87 -28.06 7.35
N ASP A 34 5.00 -27.96 8.34
CA ASP A 34 4.10 -26.83 8.52
C ASP A 34 4.78 -25.73 9.34
N HIS A 35 4.51 -24.49 8.95
CA HIS A 35 4.98 -23.30 9.64
C HIS A 35 3.83 -22.30 9.78
N GLU A 36 3.81 -21.59 10.88
CA GLU A 36 2.88 -20.50 11.12
C GLU A 36 3.53 -19.18 10.66
N PHE A 37 2.73 -18.38 9.92
CA PHE A 37 3.10 -17.03 9.49
C PHE A 37 2.04 -16.05 9.93
N TYR A 38 2.46 -14.85 10.30
CA TYR A 38 1.56 -13.74 10.57
C TYR A 38 1.52 -12.83 9.37
N VAL A 39 0.30 -12.51 8.93
CA VAL A 39 0.05 -11.71 7.73
C VAL A 39 -0.79 -10.50 8.12
N MET A 40 -0.31 -9.32 7.78
CA MET A 40 -1.07 -8.09 7.87
C MET A 40 -1.68 -7.79 6.50
N ASN A 41 -3.00 -7.67 6.44
CA ASN A 41 -3.72 -7.29 5.22
C ASN A 41 -4.18 -5.85 5.38
N CYS A 42 -3.69 -4.99 4.51
CA CYS A 42 -4.06 -3.59 4.41
C CYS A 42 -4.76 -3.33 3.07
N PRO A 43 -5.59 -2.30 2.95
CA PRO A 43 -6.01 -1.80 1.65
C PRO A 43 -4.80 -1.40 0.80
N ASP A 44 -4.97 -1.42 -0.50
CA ASP A 44 -3.98 -0.86 -1.41
C ASP A 44 -3.88 0.66 -1.23
N TRP A 45 -2.71 1.21 -1.55
CA TRP A 45 -2.50 2.65 -1.56
C TRP A 45 -1.70 3.07 -2.78
N VAL A 46 -1.74 4.33 -3.08
CA VAL A 46 -1.01 4.92 -4.19
C VAL A 46 -0.01 5.96 -3.69
N ASN A 47 1.10 6.07 -4.40
CA ASN A 47 2.06 7.15 -4.27
C ASN A 47 2.09 7.92 -5.59
N ILE A 48 2.15 9.24 -5.54
CA ILE A 48 2.03 10.09 -6.72
C ILE A 48 3.35 10.83 -6.94
N LEU A 49 3.96 10.63 -8.10
CA LEU A 49 5.06 11.45 -8.58
C LEU A 49 4.47 12.58 -9.44
N ALA A 50 4.14 13.69 -8.81
CA ALA A 50 3.61 14.86 -9.50
C ALA A 50 4.72 15.84 -9.80
N ILE A 51 4.84 16.22 -11.09
CA ILE A 51 5.86 17.14 -11.58
C ILE A 51 5.15 18.39 -12.12
N THR A 52 5.57 19.55 -11.66
CA THR A 52 5.07 20.84 -12.13
C THR A 52 5.59 21.17 -13.53
N PRO A 53 4.98 22.15 -14.23
CA PRO A 53 5.52 22.64 -15.52
C PRO A 53 6.95 23.21 -15.43
N ASN A 54 7.40 23.57 -14.22
CA ASN A 54 8.78 24.05 -13.97
C ASN A 54 9.75 22.92 -13.60
N GLU A 55 9.35 21.65 -13.82
CA GLU A 55 10.16 20.47 -13.49
C GLU A 55 10.44 20.27 -11.99
N GLU A 56 9.56 20.78 -11.12
CA GLU A 56 9.65 20.61 -9.67
C GLU A 56 8.75 19.46 -9.21
N MET A 57 9.25 18.65 -8.29
CA MET A 57 8.46 17.58 -7.67
C MET A 57 7.58 18.15 -6.55
N VAL A 58 6.29 17.84 -6.60
CA VAL A 58 5.35 18.20 -5.54
C VAL A 58 5.58 17.27 -4.35
N MET A 59 5.82 17.87 -3.19
CA MET A 59 6.04 17.14 -1.93
C MET A 59 5.10 17.65 -0.85
N VAL A 60 4.82 16.82 0.14
CA VAL A 60 4.01 17.16 1.32
C VAL A 60 4.79 16.89 2.60
N GLU A 61 4.63 17.74 3.60
CA GLU A 61 5.10 17.46 4.96
C GLU A 61 3.98 16.76 5.74
N GLN A 62 4.28 15.61 6.32
CA GLN A 62 3.30 14.82 7.05
C GLN A 62 3.86 14.30 8.36
N PHE A 63 3.10 14.43 9.46
CA PHE A 63 3.46 13.82 10.72
C PHE A 63 3.14 12.32 10.71
N ARG A 64 4.17 11.50 10.84
CA ARG A 64 4.05 10.05 10.89
C ARG A 64 4.04 9.53 12.32
N HIS A 65 2.89 9.03 12.76
CA HIS A 65 2.71 8.52 14.11
C HIS A 65 3.58 7.31 14.44
N GLY A 66 3.92 6.49 13.45
CA GLY A 66 4.77 5.31 13.63
C GLY A 66 6.21 5.64 13.99
N THR A 67 6.78 6.68 13.38
CA THR A 67 8.13 7.18 13.63
C THR A 67 8.17 8.34 14.62
N ASN A 68 7.02 8.99 14.86
CA ASN A 68 6.88 10.19 15.67
C ASN A 68 7.69 11.38 15.12
N THR A 69 7.73 11.50 13.79
CA THR A 69 8.47 12.53 13.05
C THR A 69 7.58 13.25 12.03
N VAL A 70 8.00 14.44 11.63
CA VAL A 70 7.49 15.10 10.43
C VAL A 70 8.40 14.72 9.29
N ASP A 71 7.86 14.09 8.26
CA ASP A 71 8.60 13.61 7.11
C ASP A 71 8.15 14.38 5.86
N LEU A 72 9.11 14.62 4.96
CA LEU A 72 8.85 15.17 3.63
C LEU A 72 8.65 14.00 2.65
N GLU A 73 7.46 13.92 2.09
CA GLU A 73 7.04 12.76 1.29
C GLU A 73 6.40 13.19 -0.02
N ILE A 74 6.30 12.26 -0.97
CA ILE A 74 5.44 12.43 -2.14
C ILE A 74 3.97 12.26 -1.71
N PRO A 75 3.01 12.95 -2.35
CA PRO A 75 1.60 12.76 -2.07
C PRO A 75 1.16 11.31 -2.26
N GLY A 76 0.21 10.87 -1.46
CA GLY A 76 -0.32 9.52 -1.57
C GLY A 76 -1.35 9.17 -0.52
N GLY A 77 -2.14 8.16 -0.79
CA GLY A 77 -3.18 7.72 0.14
C GLY A 77 -3.74 6.35 -0.19
N VAL A 78 -4.66 5.94 0.65
CA VAL A 78 -5.32 4.63 0.57
C VAL A 78 -6.40 4.66 -0.51
N MET A 79 -6.51 3.57 -1.27
CA MET A 79 -7.63 3.38 -2.17
C MET A 79 -8.92 3.20 -1.37
N ASP A 80 -9.90 4.05 -1.64
CA ASP A 80 -11.24 3.87 -1.11
C ASP A 80 -11.98 2.77 -1.89
N PRO A 81 -12.93 2.05 -1.24
CA PRO A 81 -13.73 1.03 -1.92
C PRO A 81 -14.53 1.55 -3.14
N GLU A 82 -14.80 2.85 -3.16
CA GLU A 82 -15.53 3.54 -4.22
C GLU A 82 -14.63 4.01 -5.37
N ASP A 83 -13.30 3.94 -5.20
CA ASP A 83 -12.36 4.34 -6.25
C ASP A 83 -12.31 3.26 -7.35
N ASP A 84 -12.61 3.64 -8.59
CA ASP A 84 -12.61 2.71 -9.73
C ASP A 84 -11.22 2.15 -10.07
N SER A 85 -10.16 2.85 -9.70
CA SER A 85 -8.78 2.45 -9.98
C SER A 85 -7.75 3.24 -9.17
N ALA A 86 -6.53 2.71 -9.09
CA ALA A 86 -5.39 3.41 -8.48
C ALA A 86 -5.10 4.77 -9.14
N LEU A 87 -5.42 4.92 -10.43
CA LEU A 87 -5.27 6.20 -11.13
C LEU A 87 -6.26 7.25 -10.59
N VAL A 88 -7.52 6.86 -10.39
CA VAL A 88 -8.57 7.73 -9.80
C VAL A 88 -8.18 8.12 -8.38
N THR A 89 -7.77 7.15 -7.56
CA THR A 89 -7.23 7.41 -6.21
C THR A 89 -6.09 8.43 -6.25
N GLY A 90 -5.10 8.23 -7.12
CA GLY A 90 -3.95 9.12 -7.21
C GLY A 90 -4.30 10.56 -7.57
N ILE A 91 -5.21 10.77 -8.51
CA ILE A 91 -5.69 12.11 -8.88
C ILE A 91 -6.46 12.76 -7.73
N ARG A 92 -7.30 12.00 -7.04
CA ARG A 92 -8.05 12.46 -5.88
C ARG A 92 -7.12 12.88 -4.74
N GLU A 93 -6.22 12.01 -4.34
CA GLU A 93 -5.26 12.26 -3.24
C GLU A 93 -4.34 13.46 -3.53
N LEU A 94 -3.82 13.57 -4.74
CA LEU A 94 -3.02 14.73 -5.13
C LEU A 94 -3.78 16.04 -4.92
N ARG A 95 -5.03 16.07 -5.34
CA ARG A 95 -5.88 17.25 -5.19
C ARG A 95 -6.21 17.55 -3.74
N GLU A 96 -6.54 16.53 -2.94
CA GLU A 96 -6.90 16.69 -1.53
C GLU A 96 -5.72 17.17 -0.69
N GLU A 97 -4.53 16.62 -0.90
CA GLU A 97 -3.35 16.96 -0.11
C GLU A 97 -2.64 18.24 -0.54
N THR A 98 -2.70 18.59 -1.82
CA THR A 98 -1.87 19.67 -2.37
C THR A 98 -2.64 20.76 -3.10
N GLY A 99 -3.88 20.52 -3.49
CA GLY A 99 -4.67 21.40 -4.34
C GLY A 99 -4.30 21.36 -5.83
N TYR A 100 -3.25 20.61 -6.22
CA TYR A 100 -2.91 20.43 -7.64
C TYR A 100 -3.88 19.50 -8.33
N GLU A 101 -4.18 19.78 -9.61
CA GLU A 101 -4.91 18.87 -10.48
C GLU A 101 -3.93 18.13 -11.38
N GLY A 102 -3.93 16.80 -11.29
CA GLY A 102 -3.12 15.94 -12.14
C GLY A 102 -3.69 15.85 -13.55
N VAL A 103 -2.84 16.08 -14.54
CA VAL A 103 -3.14 15.85 -15.95
C VAL A 103 -2.21 14.77 -16.51
N ASP A 104 -2.65 14.06 -17.54
CA ASP A 104 -1.87 13.01 -18.21
C ASP A 104 -1.31 11.95 -17.24
N ALA A 105 -2.08 11.64 -16.18
CA ALA A 105 -1.69 10.67 -15.17
C ALA A 105 -1.60 9.25 -15.75
N ARG A 106 -0.58 8.51 -15.33
CA ARG A 106 -0.36 7.11 -15.75
C ARG A 106 0.20 6.27 -14.62
N ILE A 107 -0.09 4.98 -14.63
CA ILE A 107 0.52 4.03 -13.72
C ILE A 107 1.98 3.79 -14.15
N LEU A 108 2.92 3.96 -13.24
CA LEU A 108 4.34 3.68 -13.47
C LEU A 108 4.70 2.24 -13.08
N GLY A 109 4.03 1.68 -12.12
CA GLY A 109 4.25 0.32 -11.65
C GLY A 109 3.44 0.00 -10.42
N GLU A 110 3.47 -1.27 -10.05
CA GLU A 110 2.83 -1.81 -8.86
C GLU A 110 3.86 -2.65 -8.11
N ILE A 111 3.92 -2.49 -6.79
CA ILE A 111 4.80 -3.26 -5.92
C ILE A 111 4.02 -3.77 -4.70
N ALA A 112 4.33 -4.95 -4.23
CA ALA A 112 3.87 -5.44 -2.96
C ALA A 112 4.97 -5.19 -1.91
N PRO A 113 4.75 -4.35 -0.89
CA PRO A 113 5.68 -4.25 0.22
C PRO A 113 5.70 -5.58 0.98
N ASN A 114 6.87 -5.96 1.38
CA ASN A 114 7.09 -7.26 2.03
C ASN A 114 6.56 -7.25 3.47
#